data_328f7327559bd3e2f420b8041c87aa5f
#
_entry.id   328f7327559bd3e2f420b8041c87aa5f
#
_cell.length_a   1.000
_cell.length_b   1.000
_cell.length_c   1.000
_cell.angle_alpha   90.00
_cell.angle_beta   90.00
_cell.angle_gamma   90.00
#
_symmetry.space_group_name_H-M   'P 1'
#
loop_
_entity.id
_entity.type
_entity.pdbx_description
1 polymer ?
#
loop_
_entity_poly.entity_id
_entity_poly.type
_entity_poly.pdbx_seq_one_letter_code
_entity_poly.pdbx_strand_id
1 'polypeptide(L)'
;MSEFKAEFYETEEGKKPAKDFMLSQNPKMKAKLFGLVSILEQYGNQLREPYSKPLGDGIFELRAKVGTDISRVLYFFYYEGRRVLTHVLLRRRKRHRQVKLNMQRNAEKLF
;
A
#
# COMPACT_ATOMS: atom_id res chain seq x y z
N MET A 1 -11.90 -15.37 -7.45
CA MET A 1 -12.00 -14.24 -6.50
C MET A 1 -10.64 -13.93 -5.91
N SER A 2 -10.32 -12.66 -5.80
CA SER A 2 -9.07 -12.25 -5.16
C SER A 2 -9.16 -12.43 -3.66
N GLU A 3 -8.14 -13.03 -3.07
CA GLU A 3 -8.01 -13.15 -1.62
C GLU A 3 -7.41 -11.89 -1.00
N PHE A 4 -6.96 -10.96 -1.83
CA PHE A 4 -6.29 -9.76 -1.39
C PHE A 4 -7.22 -8.57 -1.47
N LYS A 5 -7.20 -7.76 -0.43
CA LYS A 5 -7.95 -6.52 -0.38
C LYS A 5 -7.02 -5.41 0.08
N ALA A 6 -6.92 -4.35 -0.70
CA ALA A 6 -6.08 -3.22 -0.34
C ALA A 6 -6.82 -2.32 0.65
N GLU A 7 -6.15 -1.96 1.72
CA GLU A 7 -6.64 -0.99 2.69
C GLU A 7 -5.59 0.10 2.87
N PHE A 8 -6.05 1.34 2.96
CA PHE A 8 -5.15 2.46 3.21
C PHE A 8 -4.95 2.64 4.70
N TYR A 9 -3.69 2.84 5.09
CA TYR A 9 -3.38 3.13 6.48
C TYR A 9 -4.14 4.38 6.93
N GLU A 10 -4.79 4.27 8.08
CA GLU A 10 -5.53 5.35 8.70
C GLU A 10 -4.89 5.70 10.03
N THR A 11 -4.63 6.99 10.25
CA THR A 11 -4.06 7.47 11.51
C THR A 11 -5.13 7.46 12.60
N GLU A 12 -4.70 7.62 13.85
CA GLU A 12 -5.62 7.72 14.98
C GLU A 12 -6.61 8.89 14.82
N GLU A 13 -6.22 9.92 14.06
CA GLU A 13 -7.04 11.08 13.76
C GLU A 13 -8.00 10.88 12.60
N GLY A 14 -8.00 9.70 12.01
CA GLY A 14 -8.86 9.37 10.88
C GLY A 14 -8.32 9.79 9.52
N LYS A 15 -7.07 10.19 9.44
CA LYS A 15 -6.44 10.59 8.18
C LYS A 15 -5.88 9.37 7.46
N LYS A 16 -5.95 9.39 6.13
CA LYS A 16 -5.40 8.34 5.28
C LYS A 16 -4.33 8.93 4.36
N PRO A 17 -3.08 9.04 4.85
CA PRO A 17 -2.02 9.78 4.13
C PRO A 17 -1.75 9.25 2.73
N ALA A 18 -1.69 7.94 2.54
CA ALA A 18 -1.41 7.38 1.22
C ALA A 18 -2.55 7.66 0.25
N LYS A 19 -3.78 7.49 0.69
CA LYS A 19 -4.96 7.80 -0.14
C LYS A 19 -5.00 9.28 -0.49
N ASP A 20 -4.76 10.14 0.49
CA ASP A 20 -4.76 11.60 0.27
C ASP A 20 -3.67 11.98 -0.72
N PHE A 21 -2.48 11.40 -0.59
CA PHE A 21 -1.39 11.62 -1.54
C PHE A 21 -1.81 11.22 -2.96
N MET A 22 -2.39 10.04 -3.11
CA MET A 22 -2.80 9.55 -4.42
C MET A 22 -3.89 10.43 -5.04
N LEU A 23 -4.84 10.88 -4.23
CA LEU A 23 -5.91 11.77 -4.70
C LEU A 23 -5.39 13.14 -5.10
N SER A 24 -4.28 13.60 -4.53
CA SER A 24 -3.69 14.90 -4.81
C SER A 24 -2.90 14.95 -6.12
N GLN A 25 -2.63 13.80 -6.72
CA GLN A 25 -1.86 13.74 -7.95
C GLN A 25 -2.66 14.24 -9.14
N ASN A 26 -1.95 14.58 -10.23
CA ASN A 26 -2.62 14.95 -11.48
C ASN A 26 -3.47 13.77 -11.99
N PRO A 27 -4.45 14.01 -12.89
CA PRO A 27 -5.38 12.95 -13.30
C PRO A 27 -4.71 11.69 -13.85
N LYS A 28 -3.66 11.81 -14.64
CA LYS A 28 -2.97 10.65 -15.21
C LYS A 28 -2.25 9.84 -14.14
N MET A 29 -1.53 10.49 -13.24
CA MET A 29 -0.82 9.81 -12.16
C MET A 29 -1.80 9.20 -11.17
N LYS A 30 -2.88 9.91 -10.85
CA LYS A 30 -3.93 9.40 -9.96
C LYS A 30 -4.55 8.13 -10.53
N ALA A 31 -4.91 8.14 -11.80
CA ALA A 31 -5.47 6.95 -12.47
C ALA A 31 -4.47 5.79 -12.45
N LYS A 32 -3.19 6.08 -12.69
CA LYS A 32 -2.15 5.05 -12.66
C LYS A 32 -1.99 4.43 -11.28
N LEU A 33 -1.96 5.25 -10.24
CA LEU A 33 -1.81 4.77 -8.87
C LEU A 33 -2.99 3.90 -8.44
N PHE A 34 -4.23 4.37 -8.65
CA PHE A 34 -5.40 3.58 -8.29
C PHE A 34 -5.53 2.31 -9.14
N GLY A 35 -5.12 2.38 -10.42
CA GLY A 35 -5.06 1.20 -11.28
C GLY A 35 -4.07 0.16 -10.76
N LEU A 36 -2.92 0.60 -10.26
CA LEU A 36 -1.93 -0.31 -9.68
C LEU A 36 -2.41 -0.93 -8.38
N VAL A 37 -3.16 -0.21 -7.57
CA VAL A 37 -3.77 -0.78 -6.36
C VAL A 37 -4.74 -1.89 -6.74
N SER A 38 -5.53 -1.70 -7.80
CA SER A 38 -6.43 -2.74 -8.30
C SER A 38 -5.67 -3.96 -8.80
N ILE A 39 -4.54 -3.75 -9.48
CA ILE A 39 -3.67 -4.83 -9.94
C ILE A 39 -3.09 -5.57 -8.73
N LEU A 40 -2.69 -4.83 -7.70
CA LEU A 40 -2.17 -5.42 -6.48
C LEU A 40 -3.21 -6.32 -5.81
N GLU A 41 -4.46 -5.89 -5.76
CA GLU A 41 -5.55 -6.73 -5.23
C GLU A 41 -5.75 -7.99 -6.04
N GLN A 42 -5.51 -7.92 -7.34
CA GLN A 42 -5.68 -9.06 -8.24
C GLN A 42 -4.54 -10.07 -8.13
N TYR A 43 -3.31 -9.59 -8.09
CA TYR A 43 -2.13 -10.45 -8.10
C TYR A 43 -1.51 -10.69 -6.72
N GLY A 44 -1.77 -9.81 -5.77
CA GLY A 44 -1.28 -9.95 -4.40
C GLY A 44 0.23 -10.12 -4.32
N ASN A 45 0.65 -11.18 -3.63
CA ASN A 45 2.08 -11.45 -3.43
C ASN A 45 2.80 -11.92 -4.69
N GLN A 46 2.10 -12.09 -5.80
CA GLN A 46 2.70 -12.47 -7.07
C GLN A 46 3.09 -11.26 -7.92
N LEU A 47 2.72 -10.05 -7.49
CA LEU A 47 3.07 -8.84 -8.22
C LEU A 47 4.59 -8.62 -8.18
N ARG A 48 5.18 -8.32 -9.33
CA ARG A 48 6.63 -8.19 -9.52
C ARG A 48 6.98 -6.88 -10.23
N GLU A 49 8.28 -6.66 -10.42
CA GLU A 49 8.75 -5.52 -11.21
C GLU A 49 8.17 -5.58 -12.63
N PRO A 50 7.93 -4.43 -13.25
CA PRO A 50 8.30 -3.08 -12.81
C PRO A 50 7.31 -2.43 -11.83
N TYR A 51 6.23 -3.10 -11.49
CA TYR A 51 5.14 -2.51 -10.69
C TYR A 51 5.44 -2.52 -9.19
N SER A 52 6.16 -3.54 -8.75
CA SER A 52 6.42 -3.75 -7.34
C SER A 52 7.88 -4.13 -7.10
N LYS A 53 8.46 -3.58 -6.04
CA LYS A 53 9.84 -3.88 -5.65
C LYS A 53 9.89 -4.18 -4.16
N PRO A 54 10.48 -5.32 -3.75
CA PRO A 54 10.65 -5.59 -2.33
C PRO A 54 11.74 -4.70 -1.73
N LEU A 55 11.48 -4.17 -0.53
CA LEU A 55 12.42 -3.32 0.20
C LEU A 55 13.03 -4.01 1.41
N GLY A 56 12.59 -5.23 1.73
CA GLY A 56 13.00 -5.93 2.94
C GLY A 56 11.98 -5.82 4.05
N ASP A 57 12.09 -6.69 5.04
CA ASP A 57 11.18 -6.75 6.20
C ASP A 57 9.71 -6.90 5.84
N GLY A 58 9.43 -7.50 4.67
CA GLY A 58 8.05 -7.69 4.21
C GLY A 58 7.40 -6.43 3.69
N ILE A 59 8.17 -5.39 3.42
CA ILE A 59 7.68 -4.12 2.89
C ILE A 59 8.01 -4.05 1.40
N PHE A 60 7.05 -3.59 0.61
CA PHE A 60 7.18 -3.50 -0.84
C PHE A 60 6.88 -2.07 -1.28
N GLU A 61 7.44 -1.70 -2.43
CA GLU A 61 7.21 -0.41 -3.05
C GLU A 61 6.38 -0.60 -4.32
N LEU A 62 5.26 0.11 -4.40
CA LEU A 62 4.44 0.16 -5.61
C LEU A 62 4.87 1.38 -6.40
N ARG A 63 5.22 1.18 -7.68
CA ARG A 63 5.76 2.23 -8.54
C ARG A 63 4.80 2.58 -9.65
N ALA A 64 4.44 3.84 -9.74
CA ALA A 64 3.60 4.37 -10.81
C ALA A 64 4.43 5.32 -11.65
N LYS A 65 4.57 5.04 -12.94
CA LYS A 65 5.32 5.87 -13.86
C LYS A 65 4.40 6.43 -14.93
N VAL A 66 4.44 7.76 -15.10
CA VAL A 66 3.73 8.47 -16.16
C VAL A 66 4.73 9.42 -16.81
N GLY A 67 5.16 9.09 -18.05
CA GLY A 67 6.24 9.84 -18.68
C GLY A 67 7.53 9.72 -17.88
N THR A 68 8.05 10.85 -17.40
CA THR A 68 9.26 10.88 -16.56
C THR A 68 8.92 10.98 -15.07
N ASP A 69 7.64 11.12 -14.73
CA ASP A 69 7.23 11.24 -13.34
C ASP A 69 7.02 9.87 -12.71
N ILE A 70 7.54 9.69 -11.52
CA ILE A 70 7.41 8.44 -10.76
C ILE A 70 6.85 8.76 -9.40
N SER A 71 5.75 8.09 -9.04
CA SER A 71 5.20 8.11 -7.68
C SER A 71 5.38 6.75 -7.04
N ARG A 72 5.70 6.74 -5.76
CA ARG A 72 5.96 5.53 -5.01
C ARG A 72 5.11 5.50 -3.75
N VAL A 73 4.44 4.38 -3.52
CA VAL A 73 3.74 4.13 -2.26
C VAL A 73 4.20 2.79 -1.72
N LEU A 74 4.22 2.65 -0.42
CA LEU A 74 4.68 1.42 0.22
C LEU A 74 3.49 0.59 0.65
N TYR A 75 3.65 -0.73 0.63
CA TYR A 75 2.61 -1.63 1.11
C TYR A 75 3.25 -2.84 1.77
N PHE A 76 2.43 -3.55 2.54
CA PHE A 76 2.82 -4.82 3.12
C PHE A 76 1.57 -5.68 3.25
N PHE A 77 1.77 -6.99 3.38
CA PHE A 77 0.68 -7.92 3.53
C PHE A 77 0.39 -8.14 5.00
N TYR A 78 -0.87 -8.18 5.32
CA TYR A 78 -1.34 -8.38 6.66
C TYR A 78 -2.44 -9.45 6.65
N TYR A 79 -2.33 -10.44 7.52
CA TYR A 79 -3.27 -11.56 7.56
C TYR A 79 -4.25 -11.38 8.69
N GLU A 80 -5.53 -11.43 8.36
CA GLU A 80 -6.61 -11.31 9.32
C GLU A 80 -7.52 -12.52 9.15
N GLY A 81 -7.42 -13.50 10.06
CA GLY A 81 -8.14 -14.74 9.92
C GLY A 81 -7.75 -15.43 8.61
N ARG A 82 -8.74 -15.60 7.73
CA ARG A 82 -8.51 -16.21 6.40
C ARG A 82 -8.32 -15.15 5.30
N ARG A 83 -8.37 -13.88 5.65
CA ARG A 83 -8.21 -12.82 4.67
C ARG A 83 -6.81 -12.27 4.69
N VAL A 84 -6.31 -11.95 3.52
CA VAL A 84 -5.04 -11.26 3.38
C VAL A 84 -5.37 -9.81 3.04
N LEU A 85 -4.95 -8.89 3.90
CA LEU A 85 -5.13 -7.47 3.69
C LEU A 85 -3.81 -6.86 3.24
N THR A 86 -3.88 -6.00 2.25
CA THR A 86 -2.74 -5.25 1.77
C THR A 86 -2.92 -3.79 2.16
N HIS A 87 -2.06 -3.32 3.02
CA HIS A 87 -2.12 -1.94 3.50
C HIS A 87 -1.19 -1.08 2.65
N VAL A 88 -1.72 0.03 2.14
CA VAL A 88 -0.97 0.94 1.30
C VAL A 88 -0.54 2.14 2.13
N LEU A 89 0.75 2.38 2.18
CA LEU A 89 1.35 3.42 3.00
C LEU A 89 2.03 4.46 2.11
N LEU A 90 2.00 5.73 2.55
CA LEU A 90 2.82 6.75 1.93
C LEU A 90 4.26 6.56 2.37
N ARG A 91 5.20 6.61 1.41
CA ARG A 91 6.62 6.49 1.73
C ARG A 91 7.08 7.70 2.54
N ARG A 92 7.57 7.43 3.75
CA ARG A 92 8.16 8.44 4.62
C ARG A 92 9.48 7.90 5.14
N ARG A 93 10.48 8.77 5.21
CA ARG A 93 11.81 8.39 5.67
C ARG A 93 11.74 7.75 7.05
N LYS A 94 12.30 6.57 7.20
CA LYS A 94 12.54 5.89 8.48
C LYS A 94 11.31 5.58 9.34
N ARG A 95 10.07 5.85 8.88
CA ARG A 95 8.87 5.63 9.68
C ARG A 95 7.98 4.48 9.23
N HIS A 96 8.23 3.91 8.05
CA HIS A 96 7.33 2.88 7.52
C HIS A 96 7.33 1.59 8.35
N ARG A 97 8.46 1.21 8.97
CA ARG A 97 8.52 0.04 9.84
C ARG A 97 7.65 0.22 11.08
N GLN A 98 7.70 1.42 11.67
CA GLN A 98 6.90 1.71 12.85
C GLN A 98 5.41 1.71 12.52
N VAL A 99 5.03 2.23 11.37
CA VAL A 99 3.64 2.21 10.93
C VAL A 99 3.16 0.77 10.77
N LYS A 100 3.97 -0.09 10.12
CA LYS A 100 3.64 -1.51 9.96
C LYS A 100 3.41 -2.18 11.31
N LEU A 101 4.33 -1.96 12.28
CA LEU A 101 4.20 -2.54 13.61
C LEU A 101 2.94 -2.05 14.31
N ASN A 102 2.64 -0.76 14.22
CA ASN A 102 1.45 -0.18 14.84
C ASN A 102 0.17 -0.75 14.24
N MET A 103 0.13 -0.92 12.92
CA MET A 103 -1.03 -1.50 12.25
C MET A 103 -1.25 -2.95 12.65
N GLN A 104 -0.16 -3.73 12.72
CA GLN A 104 -0.24 -5.13 13.16
C GLN A 104 -0.71 -5.22 14.61
N ARG A 105 -0.21 -4.35 15.48
CA ARG A 105 -0.61 -4.30 16.88
C ARG A 105 -2.09 -3.96 17.03
N ASN A 106 -2.56 -2.97 16.28
CA ASN A 106 -3.98 -2.57 16.32
C ASN A 106 -4.89 -3.70 15.83
N ALA A 107 -4.46 -4.41 14.80
CA ALA A 107 -5.23 -5.54 14.29
C ALA A 107 -5.31 -6.67 15.31
N GLU A 108 -4.23 -6.96 16.02
CA GLU A 108 -4.22 -7.97 17.10
C GLU A 108 -5.23 -7.62 18.20
N LYS A 109 -5.40 -6.35 18.50
CA LYS A 109 -6.37 -5.90 19.51
C LYS A 109 -7.82 -6.10 19.09
N LEU A 110 -8.08 -6.17 17.78
CA LEU A 110 -9.43 -6.39 17.25
C LEU A 110 -9.85 -7.85 17.27
N PHE A 111 -8.90 -8.75 17.49
CA PHE A 111 -9.11 -10.18 17.52
C PHE A 111 -8.65 -10.78 18.83
#